data_6269e28ab04571eb6699141ecf5be63f
#
_entry.id   6269e28ab04571eb6699141ecf5be63f
#
_cell.length_a   1.000
_cell.length_b   1.000
_cell.length_c   1.000
_cell.angle_alpha   90.00
_cell.angle_beta   90.00
_cell.angle_gamma   90.00
#
_symmetry.space_group_name_H-M   'P 1'
#
loop_
_entity.id
_entity.type
_entity.pdbx_description
1 polymer ?
#
loop_
_entity_poly.entity_id
_entity_poly.type
_entity_poly.pdbx_seq_one_letter_code
_entity_poly.pdbx_strand_id
1 'polypeptide(L)'
;LAYHLPLDAHPVLGNNAQLARVLGLEPLPVKATGVADAAAAAQSPGFGRFGEQNLGFIGTTACATLGELASHASQRLGRPVTLAGDPAWPVQTVAWCTGGAQSYFELAMAAGAQAFITGEISEPQAHYAREMQVGYLACGHHATERYGVQAVGEHVARTLGIRHTFIDIDNPA
;
A
#
# COMPACT_ATOMS: atom_id res chain seq x y z
N LEU A 1 -4.67 -5.45 -24.86
CA LEU A 1 -5.44 -5.64 -23.64
C LEU A 1 -4.73 -4.93 -22.50
N ALA A 2 -5.46 -4.22 -21.69
CA ALA A 2 -4.94 -3.56 -20.50
C ALA A 2 -5.79 -3.98 -19.29
N TYR A 3 -5.12 -4.35 -18.18
CA TYR A 3 -5.74 -4.70 -16.92
C TYR A 3 -5.11 -3.86 -15.81
N HIS A 4 -5.75 -2.76 -15.42
CA HIS A 4 -5.24 -1.82 -14.42
C HIS A 4 -5.67 -2.25 -13.01
N LEU A 5 -6.86 -1.81 -12.57
CA LEU A 5 -7.36 -2.06 -11.21
C LEU A 5 -7.41 -3.56 -10.81
N PRO A 6 -7.71 -4.51 -11.70
CA PRO A 6 -7.65 -5.92 -11.35
C PRO A 6 -6.23 -6.39 -10.94
N LEU A 7 -5.18 -5.77 -11.51
CA LEU A 7 -3.82 -6.05 -11.09
C LEU A 7 -3.53 -5.41 -9.73
N ASP A 8 -3.96 -4.17 -9.49
CA ASP A 8 -3.75 -3.51 -8.20
C ASP A 8 -4.38 -4.29 -7.04
N ALA A 9 -5.58 -4.83 -7.27
CA ALA A 9 -6.32 -5.62 -6.29
C ALA A 9 -5.84 -7.06 -6.13
N HIS A 10 -5.02 -7.59 -7.03
CA HIS A 10 -4.64 -9.00 -7.01
C HIS A 10 -3.84 -9.35 -5.74
N PRO A 11 -4.28 -10.37 -4.94
CA PRO A 11 -3.78 -10.58 -3.58
C PRO A 11 -2.32 -11.06 -3.50
N VAL A 12 -1.74 -11.52 -4.60
CA VAL A 12 -0.37 -12.05 -4.64
C VAL A 12 0.52 -11.27 -5.60
N LEU A 13 0.07 -11.06 -6.85
CA LEU A 13 0.87 -10.44 -7.90
C LEU A 13 0.60 -8.94 -8.05
N GLY A 14 -0.43 -8.42 -7.40
CA GLY A 14 -0.86 -7.03 -7.52
C GLY A 14 0.07 -6.02 -6.90
N ASN A 15 -0.03 -4.77 -7.35
CA ASN A 15 0.82 -3.68 -6.87
C ASN A 15 0.75 -3.52 -5.35
N ASN A 16 -0.46 -3.52 -4.76
CA ASN A 16 -0.62 -3.40 -3.32
C ASN A 16 0.04 -4.56 -2.55
N ALA A 17 -0.13 -5.79 -3.01
CA ALA A 17 0.47 -6.97 -2.37
C ALA A 17 2.01 -6.95 -2.48
N GLN A 18 2.54 -6.52 -3.61
CA GLN A 18 3.98 -6.44 -3.84
C GLN A 18 4.60 -5.27 -3.07
N LEU A 19 3.92 -4.10 -3.01
CA LEU A 19 4.35 -2.97 -2.20
C LEU A 19 4.45 -3.34 -0.72
N ALA A 20 3.49 -4.11 -0.20
CA ALA A 20 3.57 -4.64 1.17
C ALA A 20 4.86 -5.42 1.42
N ARG A 21 5.24 -6.29 0.49
CA ARG A 21 6.51 -7.07 0.58
C ARG A 21 7.74 -6.17 0.55
N VAL A 22 7.74 -5.18 -0.34
CA VAL A 22 8.83 -4.21 -0.46
C VAL A 22 9.01 -3.43 0.84
N LEU A 23 7.91 -3.01 1.46
CA LEU A 23 7.91 -2.21 2.69
C LEU A 23 7.93 -3.07 3.96
N GLY A 24 7.89 -4.40 3.86
CA GLY A 24 7.85 -5.28 5.03
C GLY A 24 6.59 -5.10 5.88
N LEU A 25 5.46 -4.80 5.25
CA LEU A 25 4.18 -4.69 5.93
C LEU A 25 3.60 -6.09 6.14
N GLU A 26 3.05 -6.32 7.35
CA GLU A 26 2.53 -7.61 7.75
C GLU A 26 0.98 -7.58 7.83
N PRO A 27 0.31 -8.72 7.60
CA PRO A 27 -1.12 -8.84 7.79
C PRO A 27 -1.56 -8.43 9.21
N LEU A 28 -2.76 -7.85 9.32
CA LEU A 28 -3.37 -7.66 10.63
C LEU A 28 -3.53 -9.03 11.32
N PRO A 29 -3.21 -9.12 12.62
CA PRO A 29 -3.54 -10.31 13.38
C PRO A 29 -5.05 -10.56 13.29
N VAL A 30 -5.45 -11.78 12.90
CA VAL A 30 -6.86 -12.17 12.87
C VAL A 30 -7.37 -12.11 14.31
N LYS A 31 -7.98 -11.00 14.70
CA LYS A 31 -8.86 -11.00 15.87
C LYS A 31 -10.07 -11.81 15.44
N ALA A 32 -10.34 -12.90 16.15
CA ALA A 32 -11.58 -13.65 16.04
C ALA A 32 -12.75 -12.75 16.51
N THR A 33 -13.11 -11.79 15.71
CA THR A 33 -14.36 -11.04 15.84
C THR A 33 -15.39 -11.83 15.05
N GLY A 34 -16.19 -12.60 15.78
CA GLY A 34 -17.39 -13.16 15.19
C GLY A 34 -18.19 -12.04 14.59
N VAL A 35 -18.37 -12.10 13.29
CA VAL A 35 -19.56 -11.77 12.49
C VAL A 35 -19.15 -11.74 11.00
N ALA A 36 -19.74 -12.65 10.25
CA ALA A 36 -20.24 -12.55 8.88
C ALA A 36 -19.39 -11.78 7.84
N ASP A 37 -18.22 -12.31 7.47
CA ASP A 37 -17.73 -12.31 6.08
C ASP A 37 -16.55 -13.29 5.92
N ALA A 38 -16.71 -14.47 6.48
CA ALA A 38 -15.74 -15.57 6.34
C ALA A 38 -15.49 -15.95 4.87
N ALA A 39 -16.45 -15.68 3.97
CA ALA A 39 -16.31 -15.97 2.55
C ALA A 39 -15.41 -14.95 1.82
N ALA A 40 -15.42 -13.68 2.20
CA ALA A 40 -14.53 -12.67 1.63
C ALA A 40 -13.11 -12.77 2.21
N ALA A 41 -12.97 -13.08 3.51
CA ALA A 41 -11.68 -13.31 4.15
C ALA A 41 -10.95 -14.56 3.63
N ALA A 42 -11.67 -15.56 3.19
CA ALA A 42 -11.10 -16.80 2.64
C ALA A 42 -10.46 -16.62 1.25
N GLN A 43 -10.74 -15.52 0.55
CA GLN A 43 -10.23 -15.26 -0.81
C GLN A 43 -8.96 -14.42 -0.86
N SER A 44 -8.47 -13.92 0.27
CA SER A 44 -7.24 -13.12 0.32
C SER A 44 -6.43 -13.50 1.55
N PRO A 45 -5.44 -14.40 1.44
CA PRO A 45 -4.60 -14.73 2.58
C PRO A 45 -3.80 -13.49 3.00
N GLY A 46 -4.16 -12.93 4.13
CA GLY A 46 -3.25 -12.13 4.94
C GLY A 46 -3.64 -10.70 5.24
N PHE A 47 -3.98 -9.85 4.27
CA PHE A 47 -4.24 -8.42 4.54
C PHE A 47 -5.73 -8.09 4.63
N GLY A 48 -6.09 -7.19 5.56
CA GLY A 48 -7.39 -6.54 5.54
C GLY A 48 -7.56 -5.71 4.28
N ARG A 49 -8.81 -5.48 3.89
CA ARG A 49 -9.17 -4.72 2.70
C ARG A 49 -10.13 -3.60 3.07
N PHE A 50 -10.07 -2.50 2.34
CA PHE A 50 -10.99 -1.38 2.52
C PHE A 50 -11.21 -0.61 1.21
N GLY A 51 -12.19 0.29 1.25
CA GLY A 51 -12.53 1.15 0.13
C GLY A 51 -13.34 0.46 -0.97
N GLU A 52 -13.62 1.21 -2.03
CA GLU A 52 -14.36 0.71 -3.18
C GLU A 52 -13.60 -0.44 -3.85
N GLN A 53 -14.33 -1.47 -4.27
CA GLN A 53 -13.79 -2.67 -4.92
C GLN A 53 -12.70 -3.39 -4.11
N ASN A 54 -12.58 -3.10 -2.81
CA ASN A 54 -11.53 -3.66 -1.95
C ASN A 54 -10.10 -3.41 -2.49
N LEU A 55 -9.86 -2.25 -3.08
CA LEU A 55 -8.55 -1.87 -3.64
C LEU A 55 -7.54 -1.53 -2.55
N GLY A 56 -7.98 -0.88 -1.46
CA GLY A 56 -7.09 -0.54 -0.35
C GLY A 56 -6.74 -1.77 0.51
N PHE A 57 -5.51 -1.80 0.98
CA PHE A 57 -5.00 -2.82 1.88
C PHE A 57 -4.70 -2.21 3.24
N ILE A 58 -4.83 -3.01 4.31
CA ILE A 58 -4.49 -2.61 5.66
C ILE A 58 -3.75 -3.73 6.38
N GLY A 59 -2.73 -3.36 7.16
CA GLY A 59 -1.85 -4.29 7.86
C GLY A 59 -1.11 -3.59 8.99
N THR A 60 0.02 -4.17 9.40
CA THR A 60 0.89 -3.64 10.46
C THR A 60 2.30 -3.37 9.95
N THR A 61 3.02 -2.51 10.67
CA THR A 61 4.44 -2.22 10.45
C THR A 61 5.26 -2.51 11.69
N ALA A 62 6.54 -2.82 11.50
CA ALA A 62 7.51 -2.93 12.59
C ALA A 62 8.09 -1.57 13.01
N CYS A 63 7.85 -0.50 12.25
CA CYS A 63 8.28 0.85 12.61
C CYS A 63 7.48 1.34 13.82
N ALA A 64 8.15 1.97 14.78
CA ALA A 64 7.50 2.48 16.00
C ALA A 64 6.85 3.84 15.79
N THR A 65 7.40 4.66 14.87
CA THR A 65 6.93 6.02 14.62
C THR A 65 6.71 6.29 13.14
N LEU A 66 5.92 7.32 12.88
CA LEU A 66 5.62 7.79 11.52
C LEU A 66 6.90 8.23 10.78
N GLY A 67 7.85 8.85 11.48
CA GLY A 67 9.15 9.25 10.92
C GLY A 67 10.01 8.04 10.54
N GLU A 68 10.00 6.98 11.36
CA GLU A 68 10.67 5.72 11.02
C GLU A 68 10.04 5.08 9.78
N LEU A 69 8.71 5.06 9.71
CA LEU A 69 7.99 4.52 8.56
C LEU A 69 8.31 5.29 7.27
N ALA A 70 8.33 6.63 7.34
CA ALA A 70 8.69 7.48 6.21
C ALA A 70 10.14 7.26 5.75
N SER A 71 11.07 7.17 6.69
CA SER A 71 12.48 6.90 6.41
C SER A 71 12.66 5.51 5.79
N HIS A 72 12.00 4.50 6.34
CA HIS A 72 12.00 3.14 5.82
C HIS A 72 11.44 3.08 4.39
N ALA A 73 10.27 3.69 4.15
CA ALA A 73 9.68 3.75 2.83
C ALA A 73 10.60 4.45 1.82
N SER A 74 11.21 5.59 2.22
CA SER A 74 12.17 6.30 1.37
C SER A 74 13.36 5.43 0.98
N GLN A 75 13.94 4.68 1.90
CA GLN A 75 15.06 3.76 1.65
C GLN A 75 14.65 2.61 0.73
N ARG A 76 13.49 2.00 0.99
CA ARG A 76 13.01 0.84 0.21
C ARG A 76 12.61 1.19 -1.21
N LEU A 77 12.06 2.38 -1.41
CA LEU A 77 11.61 2.86 -2.73
C LEU A 77 12.71 3.61 -3.49
N GLY A 78 13.81 3.96 -2.83
CA GLY A 78 14.94 4.67 -3.44
C GLY A 78 14.65 6.14 -3.78
N ARG A 79 13.67 6.77 -3.09
CA ARG A 79 13.28 8.17 -3.36
C ARG A 79 12.79 8.88 -2.09
N PRO A 80 12.81 10.22 -2.05
CA PRO A 80 12.19 10.96 -0.97
C PRO A 80 10.69 10.71 -0.87
N VAL A 81 10.18 10.62 0.36
CA VAL A 81 8.75 10.49 0.67
C VAL A 81 8.26 11.79 1.26
N THR A 82 7.11 12.27 0.78
CA THR A 82 6.43 13.40 1.40
C THR A 82 5.60 12.92 2.58
N LEU A 83 5.93 13.42 3.76
CA LEU A 83 5.23 13.11 5.00
C LEU A 83 4.33 14.28 5.41
N ALA A 84 3.03 14.01 5.63
CA ALA A 84 2.14 14.92 6.35
C ALA A 84 1.72 14.25 7.67
N GLY A 85 1.95 14.97 8.77
CA GLY A 85 1.80 14.51 10.15
C GLY A 85 3.07 14.74 10.97
N ASP A 86 2.99 14.49 12.28
CA ASP A 86 4.16 14.60 13.16
C ASP A 86 4.99 13.31 13.08
N PRO A 87 6.29 13.39 12.74
CA PRO A 87 7.17 12.22 12.71
C PRO A 87 7.24 11.42 14.01
N ALA A 88 6.91 12.05 15.15
CA ALA A 88 6.93 11.38 16.45
C ALA A 88 5.66 10.57 16.75
N TRP A 89 4.60 10.68 15.94
CA TRP A 89 3.38 9.91 16.19
C TRP A 89 3.65 8.41 16.13
N PRO A 90 3.13 7.65 17.10
CA PRO A 90 3.25 6.19 17.11
C PRO A 90 2.44 5.60 15.94
N VAL A 91 2.99 4.58 15.31
CA VAL A 91 2.33 3.87 14.21
C VAL A 91 2.47 2.37 14.41
N GLN A 92 1.37 1.66 14.25
CA GLN A 92 1.31 0.21 14.21
C GLN A 92 0.46 -0.27 13.03
N THR A 93 -0.72 0.33 12.85
CA THR A 93 -1.66 -0.02 11.78
C THR A 93 -1.47 0.92 10.60
N VAL A 94 -1.15 0.35 9.45
CA VAL A 94 -0.89 1.08 8.22
C VAL A 94 -1.87 0.61 7.15
N ALA A 95 -2.51 1.56 6.47
CA ALA A 95 -3.26 1.30 5.26
C ALA A 95 -2.49 1.79 4.04
N TRP A 96 -2.70 1.16 2.88
CA TRP A 96 -2.08 1.61 1.64
C TRP A 96 -2.95 1.33 0.42
N CYS A 97 -2.77 2.16 -0.57
CA CYS A 97 -3.30 1.97 -1.92
C CYS A 97 -2.32 2.63 -2.89
N THR A 98 -1.80 1.87 -3.84
CA THR A 98 -0.77 2.31 -4.79
C THR A 98 -1.29 3.38 -5.74
N GLY A 99 -0.38 4.16 -6.35
CA GLY A 99 -0.70 5.16 -7.35
C GLY A 99 -1.41 6.41 -6.82
N GLY A 100 -2.36 6.92 -7.58
CA GLY A 100 -3.12 8.14 -7.26
C GLY A 100 -4.36 7.87 -6.41
N ALA A 101 -4.20 7.36 -5.20
CA ALA A 101 -5.30 6.96 -4.32
C ALA A 101 -5.51 7.91 -3.11
N GLN A 102 -5.23 9.21 -3.27
CA GLN A 102 -5.38 10.18 -2.19
C GLN A 102 -6.83 10.30 -1.67
N SER A 103 -7.83 10.01 -2.50
CA SER A 103 -9.25 9.97 -2.10
C SER A 103 -9.59 8.80 -1.15
N TYR A 104 -8.73 7.79 -1.06
CA TYR A 104 -8.91 6.65 -0.16
C TYR A 104 -8.51 6.96 1.30
N PHE A 105 -7.93 8.13 1.58
CA PHE A 105 -7.43 8.47 2.91
C PHE A 105 -8.52 8.46 3.98
N GLU A 106 -9.70 9.02 3.68
CA GLU A 106 -10.83 8.99 4.63
C GLU A 106 -11.31 7.56 4.92
N LEU A 107 -11.31 6.71 3.90
CA LEU A 107 -11.67 5.30 4.04
C LEU A 107 -10.62 4.53 4.85
N ALA A 108 -9.33 4.87 4.69
CA ALA A 108 -8.25 4.31 5.50
C ALA A 108 -8.38 4.67 6.98
N MET A 109 -8.71 5.95 7.27
CA MET A 109 -8.98 6.40 8.64
C MET A 109 -10.19 5.67 9.25
N ALA A 110 -11.27 5.54 8.49
CA ALA A 110 -12.47 4.80 8.92
C ALA A 110 -12.18 3.30 9.17
N ALA A 111 -11.20 2.72 8.47
CA ALA A 111 -10.72 1.36 8.69
C ALA A 111 -9.77 1.23 9.90
N GLY A 112 -9.46 2.33 10.61
CA GLY A 112 -8.63 2.35 11.80
C GLY A 112 -7.13 2.46 11.54
N ALA A 113 -6.70 2.94 10.37
CA ALA A 113 -5.30 3.18 10.07
C ALA A 113 -4.75 4.36 10.88
N GLN A 114 -3.52 4.23 11.37
CA GLN A 114 -2.74 5.30 11.99
C GLN A 114 -1.82 6.00 10.97
N ALA A 115 -1.57 5.34 9.83
CA ALA A 115 -0.89 5.93 8.69
C ALA A 115 -1.47 5.39 7.38
N PHE A 116 -1.41 6.22 6.33
CA PHE A 116 -1.80 5.86 4.98
C PHE A 116 -0.65 6.10 4.00
N ILE A 117 -0.34 5.11 3.18
CA ILE A 117 0.69 5.15 2.14
C ILE A 117 0.01 5.13 0.77
N THR A 118 0.38 6.07 -0.09
CA THR A 118 -0.06 6.10 -1.50
C THR A 118 1.00 6.78 -2.36
N GLY A 119 0.76 6.93 -3.66
CA GLY A 119 1.73 7.58 -4.55
C GLY A 119 1.69 9.10 -4.52
N GLU A 120 0.52 9.70 -4.37
CA GLU A 120 0.31 11.14 -4.56
C GLU A 120 -0.28 11.81 -3.32
N ILE A 121 -0.16 13.14 -3.24
CA ILE A 121 -0.80 13.97 -2.23
C ILE A 121 -1.45 15.18 -2.88
N SER A 122 -2.60 15.59 -2.38
CA SER A 122 -3.23 16.87 -2.68
C SER A 122 -3.39 17.69 -1.40
N GLU A 123 -3.65 18.98 -1.50
CA GLU A 123 -3.72 19.89 -0.35
C GLU A 123 -4.66 19.42 0.78
N PRO A 124 -5.88 18.91 0.50
CA PRO A 124 -6.79 18.47 1.57
C PRO A 124 -6.21 17.38 2.47
N GLN A 125 -5.44 16.44 1.93
CA GLN A 125 -4.87 15.33 2.70
C GLN A 125 -3.87 15.82 3.76
N ALA A 126 -3.13 16.89 3.49
CA ALA A 126 -2.21 17.47 4.46
C ALA A 126 -2.96 18.09 5.66
N HIS A 127 -4.14 18.67 5.43
CA HIS A 127 -5.02 19.17 6.49
C HIS A 127 -5.64 18.01 7.28
N TYR A 128 -6.24 17.05 6.60
CA TYR A 128 -6.83 15.87 7.24
C TYR A 128 -5.83 15.09 8.10
N ALA A 129 -4.61 14.90 7.61
CA ALA A 129 -3.56 14.22 8.37
C ALA A 129 -3.31 14.89 9.72
N ARG A 130 -3.25 16.21 9.76
CA ARG A 130 -3.00 16.99 10.99
C ARG A 130 -4.21 17.01 11.92
N GLU A 131 -5.39 17.28 11.39
CA GLU A 131 -6.62 17.38 12.18
C GLU A 131 -7.04 16.04 12.77
N MET A 132 -6.89 14.95 12.02
CA MET A 132 -7.28 13.61 12.44
C MET A 132 -6.14 12.86 13.14
N GLN A 133 -4.94 13.43 13.20
CA GLN A 133 -3.74 12.80 13.78
C GLN A 133 -3.43 11.43 13.16
N VAL A 134 -3.60 11.31 11.86
CA VAL A 134 -3.26 10.12 11.07
C VAL A 134 -2.20 10.49 10.04
N GLY A 135 -1.09 9.76 10.02
CA GLY A 135 0.01 10.03 9.11
C GLY A 135 -0.37 9.80 7.64
N TYR A 136 0.17 10.63 6.76
CA TYR A 136 0.01 10.47 5.31
C TYR A 136 1.38 10.47 4.64
N LEU A 137 1.68 9.44 3.85
CA LEU A 137 2.91 9.27 3.10
C LEU A 137 2.62 9.23 1.60
N ALA A 138 3.11 10.24 0.86
CA ALA A 138 3.12 10.22 -0.60
C ALA A 138 4.47 9.72 -1.08
N CYS A 139 4.47 8.54 -1.68
CA CYS A 139 5.66 7.76 -1.98
C CYS A 139 6.05 7.75 -3.46
N GLY A 140 5.28 8.43 -4.32
CA GLY A 140 5.43 8.46 -5.77
C GLY A 140 4.51 7.47 -6.47
N HIS A 141 3.80 7.94 -7.48
CA HIS A 141 2.86 7.13 -8.25
C HIS A 141 3.59 5.94 -8.90
N HIS A 142 4.55 6.22 -9.74
CA HIS A 142 5.36 5.20 -10.40
C HIS A 142 6.08 4.28 -9.41
N ALA A 143 6.65 4.85 -8.34
CA ALA A 143 7.42 4.08 -7.35
C ALA A 143 6.56 3.08 -6.58
N THR A 144 5.26 3.33 -6.43
CA THR A 144 4.33 2.41 -5.75
C THR A 144 3.68 1.41 -6.69
N GLU A 145 3.62 1.66 -8.01
CA GLU A 145 2.89 0.82 -8.98
C GLU A 145 3.76 -0.02 -9.92
N ARG A 146 5.07 -0.03 -9.78
CA ARG A 146 5.97 -0.78 -10.68
C ARG A 146 6.18 -2.25 -10.32
N TYR A 147 5.77 -2.68 -9.15
CA TYR A 147 6.09 -4.03 -8.64
C TYR A 147 5.14 -5.12 -9.14
N GLY A 148 3.89 -4.79 -9.42
CA GLY A 148 2.90 -5.73 -9.93
C GLY A 148 3.27 -6.27 -11.31
N VAL A 149 3.67 -5.41 -12.23
CA VAL A 149 4.07 -5.83 -13.59
C VAL A 149 5.32 -6.72 -13.57
N GLN A 150 6.26 -6.47 -12.65
CA GLN A 150 7.43 -7.33 -12.45
C GLN A 150 7.01 -8.72 -11.98
N ALA A 151 6.15 -8.78 -10.96
CA ALA A 151 5.66 -10.04 -10.40
C ALA A 151 4.86 -10.87 -11.44
N VAL A 152 4.05 -10.21 -12.26
CA VAL A 152 3.33 -10.87 -13.37
C VAL A 152 4.31 -11.37 -14.42
N GLY A 153 5.27 -10.56 -14.85
CA GLY A 153 6.29 -10.95 -15.83
C GLY A 153 7.11 -12.15 -15.35
N GLU A 154 7.54 -12.18 -14.09
CA GLU A 154 8.23 -13.32 -13.50
C GLU A 154 7.34 -14.57 -13.40
N HIS A 155 6.07 -14.40 -13.04
CA HIS A 155 5.11 -15.50 -12.99
C HIS A 155 4.93 -16.13 -14.38
N VAL A 156 4.71 -15.31 -15.41
CA VAL A 156 4.57 -15.78 -16.79
C VAL A 156 5.84 -16.46 -17.29
N ALA A 157 7.01 -15.88 -16.99
CA ALA A 157 8.29 -16.47 -17.38
C ALA A 157 8.49 -17.87 -16.78
N ARG A 158 8.20 -18.04 -15.50
CA ARG A 158 8.28 -19.35 -14.83
C ARG A 158 7.26 -20.37 -15.38
N THR A 159 6.03 -19.91 -15.65
CA THR A 159 4.94 -20.80 -16.09
C THR A 159 5.13 -21.29 -17.52
N LEU A 160 5.62 -20.43 -18.40
CA LEU A 160 5.75 -20.72 -19.82
C LEU A 160 7.20 -21.07 -20.26
N GLY A 161 8.17 -21.02 -19.35
CA GLY A 161 9.58 -21.27 -19.66
C GLY A 161 10.20 -20.23 -20.60
N ILE A 162 9.72 -18.99 -20.58
CA ILE A 162 10.22 -17.89 -21.38
C ILE A 162 11.07 -16.94 -20.54
N ARG A 163 11.89 -16.11 -21.23
CA ARG A 163 12.68 -15.08 -20.55
C ARG A 163 11.82 -13.85 -20.32
N HIS A 164 11.93 -13.29 -19.10
CA HIS A 164 11.39 -11.99 -18.72
C HIS A 164 12.52 -11.00 -18.45
N THR A 165 12.35 -9.76 -18.85
CA THR A 165 13.25 -8.66 -18.50
C THR A 165 12.40 -7.44 -18.14
N PHE A 166 12.56 -6.95 -16.92
CA PHE A 166 11.99 -5.67 -16.51
C PHE A 166 12.97 -4.55 -16.88
N ILE A 167 12.49 -3.52 -17.54
CA ILE A 167 13.25 -2.32 -17.86
C ILE A 167 12.73 -1.19 -16.98
N ASP A 168 13.53 -0.80 -16.01
CA ASP A 168 13.20 0.33 -15.15
C ASP A 168 13.56 1.64 -15.87
N ILE A 169 12.59 2.53 -15.95
CA ILE A 169 12.77 3.86 -16.55
C ILE A 169 12.49 4.87 -15.45
N ASP A 170 13.45 5.73 -15.16
CA ASP A 170 13.33 6.75 -14.12
C ASP A 170 12.12 7.64 -14.39
N ASN A 171 11.29 7.81 -13.37
CA ASN A 171 10.09 8.63 -13.40
C ASN A 171 9.97 9.41 -12.09
N PRO A 172 9.93 10.75 -12.14
CA PRO A 172 9.84 11.59 -10.94
C PRO A 172 8.46 11.56 -10.25
N ALA A 173 7.40 11.02 -10.89
CA ALA A 173 6.05 10.96 -10.34
C ALA A 173 5.90 9.90 -9.25
#